data_511ad4e759de6e32076fe94127d573c8
#
_entry.id   511ad4e759de6e32076fe94127d573c8
#
_cell.length_a   1.000
_cell.length_b   1.000
_cell.length_c   1.000
_cell.angle_alpha   90.00
_cell.angle_beta   90.00
_cell.angle_gamma   90.00
#
_symmetry.space_group_name_H-M   'P 1'
#
loop_
_entity.id
_entity.type
_entity.pdbx_description
1 polymer ?
#
loop_
_entity_poly.entity_id
_entity_poly.type
_entity_poly.pdbx_seq_one_letter_code
_entity_poly.pdbx_strand_id
1 'polypeptide(L)'
;VDNVEATVVNVKNGSYKISRPFIIATKDEISDLAADFIKFILSDDGQAIVSEKYITIGGNGAYTASGLSGKVTLAGSTSVSPLMDELAAAYKELNPDVVIEIQQSGSGAGIQSAIEGVCDIGMSSRELKDSEKEAGLTPTVMALDGIAVIVNKDNSVDALSSEQIQSIYVGETTSWADVK
;
A
#
# COMPACT_ATOMS: atom_id res chain seq x y z
N VAL A 1 -12.22 -12.52 -11.85
CA VAL A 1 -13.19 -11.42 -11.99
C VAL A 1 -13.10 -10.90 -13.41
N ASP A 2 -14.24 -10.57 -14.07
CA ASP A 2 -14.31 -10.11 -15.46
C ASP A 2 -13.55 -11.04 -16.43
N ASN A 3 -13.59 -12.35 -16.19
CA ASN A 3 -12.85 -13.38 -16.88
C ASN A 3 -11.31 -13.24 -16.80
N VAL A 4 -10.81 -12.50 -15.82
CA VAL A 4 -9.38 -12.37 -15.53
C VAL A 4 -9.08 -13.05 -14.20
N GLU A 5 -8.06 -13.89 -14.18
CA GLU A 5 -7.59 -14.60 -13.00
C GLU A 5 -6.83 -13.64 -12.05
N ALA A 6 -7.01 -13.81 -10.72
CA ALA A 6 -6.31 -13.05 -9.70
C ALA A 6 -4.85 -13.52 -9.56
N THR A 7 -3.99 -13.09 -10.48
CA THR A 7 -2.56 -13.38 -10.46
C THR A 7 -1.72 -12.11 -10.32
N VAL A 8 -0.51 -12.26 -9.79
CA VAL A 8 0.47 -11.16 -9.69
C VAL A 8 0.67 -10.47 -11.05
N VAL A 9 0.77 -11.25 -12.14
CA VAL A 9 0.96 -10.72 -13.49
C VAL A 9 -0.23 -9.87 -13.92
N ASN A 10 -1.46 -10.36 -13.69
CA ASN A 10 -2.67 -9.67 -14.09
C ASN A 10 -2.96 -8.41 -13.25
N VAL A 11 -2.54 -8.38 -11.98
CA VAL A 11 -2.58 -7.17 -11.17
C VAL A 11 -1.55 -6.16 -11.68
N LYS A 12 -0.30 -6.59 -11.90
CA LYS A 12 0.79 -5.71 -12.39
C LYS A 12 0.47 -5.05 -13.73
N ASN A 13 -0.11 -5.78 -14.67
CA ASN A 13 -0.46 -5.24 -15.99
C ASN A 13 -1.82 -4.54 -16.02
N GLY A 14 -2.53 -4.47 -14.87
CA GLY A 14 -3.80 -3.78 -14.73
C GLY A 14 -5.00 -4.49 -15.37
N SER A 15 -4.87 -5.74 -15.85
CA SER A 15 -5.99 -6.50 -16.39
C SER A 15 -6.93 -7.00 -15.28
N TYR A 16 -6.40 -7.39 -14.12
CA TYR A 16 -7.20 -7.69 -12.93
C TYR A 16 -7.47 -6.40 -12.15
N LYS A 17 -8.74 -6.01 -12.05
CA LYS A 17 -9.17 -4.68 -11.56
C LYS A 17 -9.33 -4.58 -10.04
N ILE A 18 -9.52 -5.70 -9.32
CA ILE A 18 -9.68 -5.66 -7.86
C ILE A 18 -8.30 -5.64 -7.20
N SER A 19 -7.71 -4.48 -7.24
CA SER A 19 -6.41 -4.19 -6.62
C SER A 19 -6.37 -2.73 -6.18
N ARG A 20 -5.46 -2.42 -5.29
CA ARG A 20 -5.23 -1.06 -4.81
C ARG A 20 -3.74 -0.80 -4.62
N PRO A 21 -3.28 0.44 -4.81
CA PRO A 21 -1.91 0.78 -4.49
C PRO A 21 -1.74 0.95 -2.98
N PHE A 22 -0.57 0.58 -2.49
CA PHE A 22 -0.04 1.04 -1.21
C PHE A 22 0.88 2.22 -1.49
N ILE A 23 0.54 3.36 -0.92
CA ILE A 23 1.17 4.65 -1.20
C ILE A 23 1.72 5.23 0.08
N ILE A 24 2.93 5.75 0.00
CA ILE A 24 3.49 6.72 0.92
C ILE A 24 3.37 8.12 0.30
N ALA A 25 3.01 9.10 1.11
CA ALA A 25 2.81 10.47 0.66
C ALA A 25 3.62 11.43 1.53
N THR A 26 4.36 12.31 0.90
CA THR A 26 5.24 13.27 1.57
C THR A 26 5.05 14.67 1.03
N LYS A 27 5.43 15.67 1.80
CA LYS A 27 5.68 17.01 1.27
C LYS A 27 6.95 17.01 0.42
N ASP A 28 7.16 18.07 -0.35
CA ASP A 28 8.37 18.24 -1.17
C ASP A 28 9.64 18.35 -0.31
N GLU A 29 9.54 19.01 0.83
CA GLU A 29 10.64 19.12 1.80
C GLU A 29 10.44 18.12 2.93
N ILE A 30 11.26 17.06 2.94
CA ILE A 30 11.32 16.03 3.98
C ILE A 30 12.75 15.96 4.55
N SER A 31 12.88 15.39 5.75
CA SER A 31 14.21 15.19 6.34
C SER A 31 15.03 14.18 5.55
N ASP A 32 16.37 14.30 5.60
CA ASP A 32 17.28 13.35 4.98
C ASP A 32 17.02 11.91 5.47
N LEU A 33 16.63 11.76 6.72
CA LEU A 33 16.30 10.47 7.30
C LEU A 33 15.00 9.88 6.73
N ALA A 34 13.96 10.70 6.54
CA ALA A 34 12.73 10.25 5.89
C ALA A 34 12.97 9.88 4.43
N ALA A 35 13.78 10.68 3.71
CA ALA A 35 14.17 10.39 2.34
C ALA A 35 14.98 9.09 2.22
N ASP A 36 15.89 8.84 3.16
CA ASP A 36 16.69 7.60 3.19
C ASP A 36 15.84 6.37 3.52
N PHE A 37 14.87 6.49 4.42
CA PHE A 37 13.92 5.41 4.68
C PHE A 37 13.07 5.09 3.44
N ILE A 38 12.59 6.11 2.71
CA ILE A 38 11.88 5.91 1.45
C ILE A 38 12.78 5.24 0.40
N LYS A 39 14.05 5.63 0.32
CA LYS A 39 15.04 4.97 -0.55
C LYS A 39 15.19 3.48 -0.20
N PHE A 40 15.23 3.12 1.08
CA PHE A 40 15.23 1.72 1.51
C PHE A 40 13.97 0.99 1.07
N ILE A 41 12.78 1.56 1.30
CA ILE A 41 11.50 0.95 0.89
C ILE A 41 11.49 0.62 -0.61
N LEU A 42 12.05 1.51 -1.43
CA LEU A 42 12.08 1.39 -2.89
C LEU A 42 13.32 0.63 -3.42
N SER A 43 14.24 0.21 -2.57
CA SER A 43 15.41 -0.57 -2.94
C SER A 43 15.07 -2.02 -3.27
N ASP A 44 16.03 -2.77 -3.83
CA ASP A 44 15.89 -4.21 -4.03
C ASP A 44 15.65 -4.95 -2.70
N ASP A 45 16.32 -4.51 -1.62
CA ASP A 45 16.17 -5.08 -0.27
C ASP A 45 14.76 -4.84 0.29
N GLY A 46 14.25 -3.62 0.22
CA GLY A 46 12.89 -3.29 0.64
C GLY A 46 11.83 -3.98 -0.22
N GLN A 47 12.03 -4.04 -1.53
CA GLN A 47 11.10 -4.68 -2.45
C GLN A 47 11.12 -6.22 -2.37
N ALA A 48 12.20 -6.82 -1.86
CA ALA A 48 12.23 -8.23 -1.50
C ALA A 48 11.24 -8.51 -0.35
N ILE A 49 11.23 -7.68 0.70
CA ILE A 49 10.27 -7.77 1.81
C ILE A 49 8.83 -7.59 1.30
N VAL A 50 8.58 -6.58 0.44
CA VAL A 50 7.27 -6.38 -0.18
C VAL A 50 6.79 -7.65 -0.89
N SER A 51 7.68 -8.33 -1.62
CA SER A 51 7.34 -9.49 -2.44
C SER A 51 6.92 -10.74 -1.66
N GLU A 52 7.15 -10.79 -0.34
CA GLU A 52 6.75 -11.92 0.50
C GLU A 52 5.23 -12.04 0.64
N LYS A 53 4.51 -10.92 0.69
CA LYS A 53 3.05 -10.90 0.94
C LYS A 53 2.26 -10.03 -0.02
N TYR A 54 2.92 -9.12 -0.73
CA TYR A 54 2.30 -8.15 -1.63
C TYR A 54 2.96 -8.19 -3.01
N ILE A 55 2.48 -7.34 -3.90
CA ILE A 55 3.00 -7.28 -5.26
C ILE A 55 4.01 -6.14 -5.35
N THR A 56 5.28 -6.50 -5.52
CA THR A 56 6.38 -5.56 -5.67
C THR A 56 6.28 -4.74 -6.95
N ILE A 57 6.68 -3.48 -6.88
CA ILE A 57 6.83 -2.58 -8.05
C ILE A 57 8.20 -2.71 -8.72
N GLY A 58 9.11 -3.50 -8.14
CA GLY A 58 10.52 -3.61 -8.54
C GLY A 58 11.41 -2.67 -7.74
N GLY A 59 12.63 -3.12 -7.46
CA GLY A 59 13.62 -2.32 -6.73
C GLY A 59 14.41 -1.37 -7.63
N ASN A 60 14.98 -0.35 -7.00
CA ASN A 60 15.82 0.68 -7.64
C ASN A 60 17.32 0.49 -7.31
N GLY A 61 17.76 -0.76 -7.15
CA GLY A 61 19.13 -1.13 -6.76
C GLY A 61 19.28 -1.43 -5.27
N ALA A 62 20.44 -1.98 -4.90
CA ALA A 62 20.73 -2.37 -3.53
C ALA A 62 20.77 -1.16 -2.58
N TYR A 63 20.29 -1.34 -1.37
CA TYR A 63 20.38 -0.31 -0.33
C TYR A 63 21.73 -0.39 0.38
N THR A 64 22.26 0.78 0.74
CA THR A 64 23.44 0.90 1.58
C THR A 64 23.08 1.79 2.77
N ALA A 65 23.36 1.29 3.98
CA ALA A 65 23.08 2.02 5.21
C ALA A 65 23.74 3.40 5.23
N SER A 66 22.97 4.41 5.59
CA SER A 66 23.39 5.82 5.55
C SER A 66 24.14 6.27 6.81
N GLY A 67 23.98 5.52 7.92
CA GLY A 67 24.51 5.93 9.24
C GLY A 67 23.81 7.14 9.83
N LEU A 68 22.64 7.49 9.32
CA LEU A 68 21.79 8.56 9.87
C LEU A 68 21.19 8.11 11.22
N SER A 69 20.80 9.09 12.03
CA SER A 69 20.15 8.89 13.31
C SER A 69 18.99 9.86 13.47
N GLY A 70 18.06 9.54 14.37
CA GLY A 70 16.93 10.37 14.64
C GLY A 70 15.60 9.63 14.59
N LYS A 71 14.52 10.36 14.33
CA LYS A 71 13.16 9.82 14.35
C LYS A 71 12.41 10.17 13.07
N VAL A 72 11.67 9.20 12.54
CA VAL A 72 10.69 9.38 11.46
C VAL A 72 9.32 8.94 11.98
N THR A 73 8.30 9.74 11.70
CA THR A 73 6.91 9.48 12.10
C THR A 73 6.05 9.20 10.88
N LEU A 74 5.30 8.10 10.93
CA LEU A 74 4.36 7.73 9.88
C LEU A 74 2.95 7.65 10.46
N ALA A 75 1.96 8.05 9.67
CA ALA A 75 0.56 7.89 10.07
C ALA A 75 -0.29 7.46 8.87
N GLY A 76 -1.29 6.61 9.09
CA GLY A 76 -2.24 6.32 8.02
C GLY A 76 -2.86 4.93 8.01
N SER A 77 -2.93 4.38 6.82
CA SER A 77 -3.66 3.17 6.49
C SER A 77 -3.31 1.97 7.36
N THR A 78 -4.31 1.41 8.02
CA THR A 78 -4.19 0.15 8.79
C THR A 78 -3.85 -1.05 7.90
N SER A 79 -4.19 -0.99 6.60
CA SER A 79 -3.84 -2.05 5.65
C SER A 79 -2.38 -1.98 5.21
N VAL A 80 -1.77 -0.80 5.22
CA VAL A 80 -0.36 -0.58 4.88
C VAL A 80 0.55 -0.88 6.08
N SER A 81 0.07 -0.62 7.30
CA SER A 81 0.88 -0.69 8.52
C SER A 81 1.62 -2.02 8.71
N PRO A 82 1.02 -3.22 8.49
CA PRO A 82 1.76 -4.48 8.67
C PRO A 82 3.01 -4.59 7.78
N LEU A 83 2.91 -4.15 6.52
CA LEU A 83 4.07 -4.10 5.63
C LEU A 83 5.08 -3.06 6.09
N MET A 84 4.60 -1.90 6.52
CA MET A 84 5.48 -0.82 7.00
C MET A 84 6.22 -1.21 8.26
N ASP A 85 5.61 -1.98 9.18
CA ASP A 85 6.25 -2.51 10.39
C ASP A 85 7.43 -3.44 10.02
N GLU A 86 7.25 -4.32 9.02
CA GLU A 86 8.32 -5.22 8.53
C GLU A 86 9.47 -4.43 7.88
N LEU A 87 9.13 -3.45 7.02
CA LEU A 87 10.12 -2.57 6.39
C LEU A 87 10.88 -1.73 7.41
N ALA A 88 10.18 -1.18 8.41
CA ALA A 88 10.80 -0.40 9.47
C ALA A 88 11.72 -1.26 10.34
N ALA A 89 11.35 -2.50 10.65
CA ALA A 89 12.18 -3.42 11.41
C ALA A 89 13.49 -3.72 10.67
N ALA A 90 13.40 -4.09 9.38
CA ALA A 90 14.57 -4.37 8.56
C ALA A 90 15.47 -3.14 8.36
N TYR A 91 14.88 -1.95 8.15
CA TYR A 91 15.66 -0.71 8.07
C TYR A 91 16.42 -0.40 9.35
N LYS A 92 15.82 -0.63 10.52
CA LYS A 92 16.47 -0.42 11.82
C LYS A 92 17.62 -1.38 12.10
N GLU A 93 17.59 -2.61 11.55
CA GLU A 93 18.72 -3.53 11.64
C GLU A 93 19.96 -2.97 10.94
N LEU A 94 19.77 -2.24 9.85
CA LEU A 94 20.84 -1.60 9.07
C LEU A 94 21.22 -0.22 9.63
N ASN A 95 20.31 0.46 10.34
CA ASN A 95 20.46 1.80 10.88
C ASN A 95 19.99 1.84 12.35
N PRO A 96 20.76 1.30 13.30
CA PRO A 96 20.32 1.03 14.68
C PRO A 96 19.99 2.30 15.50
N ASP A 97 20.53 3.46 15.09
CA ASP A 97 20.31 4.74 15.77
C ASP A 97 19.04 5.49 15.30
N VAL A 98 18.20 4.79 14.50
CA VAL A 98 16.95 5.35 13.97
C VAL A 98 15.73 4.85 14.75
N VAL A 99 14.80 5.75 15.02
CA VAL A 99 13.48 5.43 15.58
C VAL A 99 12.41 5.67 14.51
N ILE A 100 11.61 4.66 14.21
CA ILE A 100 10.46 4.78 13.32
C ILE A 100 9.20 4.55 14.13
N GLU A 101 8.28 5.54 14.13
CA GLU A 101 6.99 5.47 14.81
C GLU A 101 5.86 5.41 13.78
N ILE A 102 5.00 4.41 13.90
CA ILE A 102 3.90 4.17 12.97
C ILE A 102 2.57 4.29 13.71
N GLN A 103 1.69 5.18 13.24
CA GLN A 103 0.34 5.37 13.78
C GLN A 103 -0.72 4.87 12.81
N GLN A 104 -1.50 3.91 13.24
CA GLN A 104 -2.61 3.34 12.47
C GLN A 104 -3.87 4.21 12.66
N SER A 105 -4.07 5.19 11.78
CA SER A 105 -5.18 6.16 11.87
C SER A 105 -6.18 6.09 10.71
N GLY A 106 -5.93 5.21 9.74
CA GLY A 106 -6.65 5.14 8.46
C GLY A 106 -6.11 6.13 7.43
N SER A 107 -6.27 5.81 6.13
CA SER A 107 -5.69 6.58 5.02
C SER A 107 -6.04 8.06 5.06
N GLY A 108 -7.31 8.41 5.32
CA GLY A 108 -7.75 9.81 5.33
C GLY A 108 -7.08 10.63 6.42
N ALA A 109 -7.04 10.12 7.66
CA ALA A 109 -6.44 10.82 8.79
C ALA A 109 -4.90 10.91 8.66
N GLY A 110 -4.25 9.84 8.16
CA GLY A 110 -2.80 9.85 7.94
C GLY A 110 -2.37 10.83 6.86
N ILE A 111 -3.09 10.89 5.75
CA ILE A 111 -2.83 11.88 4.70
C ILE A 111 -3.05 13.32 5.22
N GLN A 112 -4.11 13.54 6.01
CA GLN A 112 -4.32 14.84 6.64
C GLN A 112 -3.18 15.21 7.59
N SER A 113 -2.70 14.26 8.40
CA SER A 113 -1.54 14.48 9.29
C SER A 113 -0.27 14.85 8.52
N ALA A 114 -0.04 14.26 7.35
CA ALA A 114 1.09 14.62 6.49
C ALA A 114 0.92 16.03 5.89
N ILE A 115 -0.29 16.42 5.46
CA ILE A 115 -0.59 17.77 4.99
C ILE A 115 -0.29 18.80 6.09
N GLU A 116 -0.67 18.51 7.32
CA GLU A 116 -0.48 19.40 8.48
C GLU A 116 0.97 19.38 9.03
N GLY A 117 1.80 18.44 8.58
CA GLY A 117 3.17 18.26 9.08
C GLY A 117 3.23 17.64 10.48
N VAL A 118 2.18 16.93 10.90
CA VAL A 118 2.13 16.19 12.16
C VAL A 118 2.91 14.87 12.05
N CYS A 119 3.00 14.30 10.87
CA CYS A 119 3.90 13.18 10.56
C CYS A 119 4.74 13.49 9.32
N ASP A 120 5.87 12.79 9.20
CA ASP A 120 6.80 12.94 8.07
C ASP A 120 6.27 12.25 6.80
N ILE A 121 5.60 11.10 6.98
CA ILE A 121 5.12 10.25 5.89
C ILE A 121 3.67 9.86 6.15
N GLY A 122 2.78 10.18 5.23
CA GLY A 122 1.41 9.67 5.21
C GLY A 122 1.33 8.31 4.52
N MET A 123 0.51 7.38 5.05
CA MET A 123 0.29 6.07 4.44
C MET A 123 -1.13 5.94 3.90
N SER A 124 -1.29 5.50 2.66
CA SER A 124 -2.59 5.31 2.03
C SER A 124 -2.70 3.97 1.29
N SER A 125 -3.86 3.31 1.39
CA SER A 125 -4.22 2.14 0.59
C SER A 125 -5.20 2.48 -0.54
N ARG A 126 -5.17 3.72 -1.01
CA ARG A 126 -5.89 4.24 -2.16
C ARG A 126 -5.09 5.37 -2.81
N GLU A 127 -5.43 5.69 -4.04
CA GLU A 127 -4.90 6.90 -4.68
C GLU A 127 -5.22 8.16 -3.85
N LEU A 128 -4.32 9.13 -3.89
CA LEU A 128 -4.55 10.45 -3.32
C LEU A 128 -5.62 11.18 -4.13
N LYS A 129 -6.51 11.87 -3.44
CA LYS A 129 -7.46 12.80 -4.06
C LYS A 129 -6.72 14.00 -4.66
N ASP A 130 -7.31 14.64 -5.65
CA ASP A 130 -6.69 15.82 -6.26
C ASP A 130 -6.48 16.94 -5.23
N SER A 131 -7.42 17.15 -4.31
CA SER A 131 -7.26 18.11 -3.22
C SER A 131 -6.11 17.79 -2.25
N GLU A 132 -5.75 16.49 -2.10
CA GLU A 132 -4.62 16.07 -1.26
C GLU A 132 -3.28 16.33 -1.96
N LYS A 133 -3.23 16.17 -3.29
CA LYS A 133 -2.09 16.52 -4.14
C LYS A 133 -1.91 18.05 -4.23
N GLU A 134 -3.02 18.78 -4.43
CA GLU A 134 -3.02 20.25 -4.45
C GLU A 134 -2.58 20.87 -3.10
N ALA A 135 -2.76 20.12 -1.99
CA ALA A 135 -2.23 20.50 -0.68
C ALA A 135 -0.71 20.27 -0.53
N GLY A 136 -0.02 19.88 -1.60
CA GLY A 136 1.44 19.75 -1.66
C GLY A 136 1.96 18.37 -1.29
N LEU A 137 1.13 17.32 -1.39
CA LEU A 137 1.61 15.94 -1.18
C LEU A 137 1.98 15.27 -2.50
N THR A 138 3.18 14.70 -2.51
CA THR A 138 3.68 13.84 -3.58
C THR A 138 3.45 12.36 -3.21
N PRO A 139 2.63 11.62 -3.97
CA PRO A 139 2.42 10.20 -3.75
C PRO A 139 3.54 9.36 -4.37
N THR A 140 3.99 8.35 -3.63
CA THR A 140 4.90 7.31 -4.13
C THR A 140 4.27 5.94 -3.91
N VAL A 141 4.02 5.21 -4.98
CA VAL A 141 3.56 3.82 -4.89
C VAL A 141 4.73 2.97 -4.38
N MET A 142 4.51 2.15 -3.36
CA MET A 142 5.53 1.26 -2.80
C MET A 142 5.20 -0.22 -3.00
N ALA A 143 3.93 -0.55 -3.21
CA ALA A 143 3.46 -1.91 -3.43
C ALA A 143 2.07 -1.88 -4.09
N LEU A 144 1.64 -3.02 -4.64
CA LEU A 144 0.25 -3.24 -5.02
C LEU A 144 -0.34 -4.36 -4.14
N ASP A 145 -1.59 -4.16 -3.73
CA ASP A 145 -2.38 -5.15 -2.98
C ASP A 145 -3.49 -5.69 -3.90
N GLY A 146 -3.32 -6.95 -4.32
CA GLY A 146 -4.30 -7.65 -5.14
C GLY A 146 -5.31 -8.37 -4.25
N ILE A 147 -6.60 -8.15 -4.46
CA ILE A 147 -7.68 -8.71 -3.65
C ILE A 147 -8.35 -9.84 -4.43
N ALA A 148 -8.12 -11.08 -4.03
CA ALA A 148 -8.80 -12.23 -4.60
C ALA A 148 -10.20 -12.39 -4.01
N VAL A 149 -11.21 -12.50 -4.88
CA VAL A 149 -12.56 -12.89 -4.46
C VAL A 149 -12.61 -14.40 -4.35
N ILE A 150 -12.91 -14.89 -3.15
CA ILE A 150 -13.00 -16.32 -2.88
C ILE A 150 -14.44 -16.71 -2.53
N VAL A 151 -14.85 -17.88 -2.99
CA VAL A 151 -16.15 -18.49 -2.67
C VAL A 151 -15.92 -19.92 -2.16
N ASN A 152 -16.95 -20.50 -1.53
CA ASN A 152 -16.89 -21.91 -1.15
C ASN A 152 -16.71 -22.78 -2.42
N LYS A 153 -15.87 -23.81 -2.35
CA LYS A 153 -15.59 -24.73 -3.48
C LYS A 153 -16.83 -25.47 -4.01
N ASP A 154 -17.89 -25.57 -3.20
CA ASP A 154 -19.16 -26.17 -3.58
C ASP A 154 -20.13 -25.14 -4.22
N ASN A 155 -19.70 -23.91 -4.38
CA ASN A 155 -20.47 -22.87 -5.08
C ASN A 155 -20.39 -23.14 -6.59
N SER A 156 -21.55 -23.05 -7.27
CA SER A 156 -21.66 -23.24 -8.70
C SER A 156 -21.24 -22.02 -9.54
N VAL A 157 -20.84 -20.93 -8.90
CA VAL A 157 -20.41 -19.70 -9.57
C VAL A 157 -18.91 -19.77 -9.84
N ASP A 158 -18.53 -19.87 -11.10
CA ASP A 158 -17.13 -19.97 -11.54
C ASP A 158 -16.51 -18.60 -11.85
N ALA A 159 -17.33 -17.61 -12.19
CA ALA A 159 -16.88 -16.27 -12.55
C ALA A 159 -17.87 -15.21 -12.05
N LEU A 160 -17.34 -14.02 -11.75
CA LEU A 160 -18.12 -12.84 -11.37
C LEU A 160 -17.61 -11.63 -12.14
N SER A 161 -18.53 -10.74 -12.55
CA SER A 161 -18.12 -9.41 -13.00
C SER A 161 -17.91 -8.46 -11.82
N SER A 162 -17.21 -7.37 -12.07
CA SER A 162 -17.03 -6.31 -11.06
C SER A 162 -18.35 -5.76 -10.56
N GLU A 163 -19.34 -5.60 -11.45
CA GLU A 163 -20.69 -5.14 -11.11
C GLU A 163 -21.44 -6.16 -10.23
N GLN A 164 -21.33 -7.46 -10.53
CA GLN A 164 -21.92 -8.51 -9.71
C GLN A 164 -21.32 -8.53 -8.31
N ILE A 165 -20.00 -8.38 -8.20
CA ILE A 165 -19.33 -8.27 -6.90
C ILE A 165 -19.86 -7.05 -6.14
N GLN A 166 -19.92 -5.90 -6.79
CA GLN A 166 -20.48 -4.69 -6.17
C GLN A 166 -21.90 -4.91 -5.66
N SER A 167 -22.79 -5.46 -6.51
CA SER A 167 -24.19 -5.73 -6.17
C SER A 167 -24.33 -6.66 -4.96
N ILE A 168 -23.46 -7.68 -4.84
CA ILE A 168 -23.41 -8.58 -3.67
C ILE A 168 -23.00 -7.81 -2.41
N TYR A 169 -21.94 -7.00 -2.48
CA TYR A 169 -21.42 -6.30 -1.30
C TYR A 169 -22.30 -5.15 -0.82
N VAL A 170 -23.08 -4.52 -1.69
CA VAL A 170 -24.08 -3.50 -1.30
C VAL A 170 -25.44 -4.11 -0.93
N GLY A 171 -25.61 -5.45 -1.03
CA GLY A 171 -26.80 -6.16 -0.60
C GLY A 171 -27.96 -6.13 -1.60
N GLU A 172 -27.74 -5.76 -2.84
CA GLU A 172 -28.73 -5.81 -3.92
C GLU A 172 -28.94 -7.26 -4.40
N THR A 173 -27.86 -8.05 -4.50
CA THR A 173 -27.89 -9.48 -4.81
C THR A 173 -27.65 -10.26 -3.53
N THR A 174 -28.68 -10.98 -3.04
CA THR A 174 -28.65 -11.71 -1.76
C THR A 174 -28.64 -13.22 -1.91
N SER A 175 -28.78 -13.74 -3.10
CA SER A 175 -28.78 -15.17 -3.42
C SER A 175 -27.84 -15.49 -4.56
N TRP A 176 -27.08 -16.56 -4.45
CA TRP A 176 -26.25 -17.08 -5.54
C TRP A 176 -27.04 -17.50 -6.78
N ALA A 177 -28.32 -17.85 -6.60
CA ALA A 177 -29.22 -18.18 -7.71
C ALA A 177 -29.53 -16.97 -8.61
N ASP A 178 -29.36 -15.75 -8.12
CA ASP A 178 -29.60 -14.50 -8.83
C ASP A 178 -28.35 -13.97 -9.56
N VAL A 179 -27.21 -14.59 -9.34
CA VAL A 179 -25.95 -14.30 -10.04
C VAL A 179 -25.99 -14.97 -11.41
N LYS A 180 -26.15 -14.20 -12.47
CA LYS A 180 -26.28 -14.68 -13.86
C LYS A 180 -25.14 -14.18 -14.73
#